data_aa32c965670378abbd50060e3e05f675
#
_entry.id   aa32c965670378abbd50060e3e05f675
#
_cell.length_a   1.000
_cell.length_b   1.000
_cell.length_c   1.000
_cell.angle_alpha   90.00
_cell.angle_beta   90.00
_cell.angle_gamma   90.00
#
_symmetry.space_group_name_H-M   'P 1'
#
loop_
_entity.id
_entity.type
_entity.pdbx_description
1 polymer ?
#
loop_
_entity_poly.entity_id
_entity_poly.type
_entity_poly.pdbx_seq_one_letter_code
_entity_poly.pdbx_strand_id
1 'polypeptide(L)'
;MTNYPRAILHIDGDCFFASCEIALNPRFKGLPVVTGKERGIASSMSYEAKAAGVTRGMRLSDIKKICPQAVILPSDYETYSLFSVRMFDIVRRYTPIVEEYSIDECFADLTGLQRPLNMDYAAMAERIKNDLDKELGMTFSAGLAPTKVLAKVGSKWKKPSGLTIIPGHNIHLYLAKLNVEKIWGVGPATAAYLNKCGVNTAYDFASKDKEWVMARLTKPHYEIWQELRGQTVYPVTTKQKDDYKSISKTRTFTPASSDKNFVFSQLSKNIENACIKARRHSLCAKKFAFFLKTRDFRYSGAEINLDRPANVPQEIIGLAKKYFNSIYEPKTLYRATGIILLDLSCETGGQLDLFRKTIKAEKFSKIYEQVDALSKKFGKHTVFLGSSLRAMAGQQHENGRGDIPRRAKNLFRGETKRKRIGLPMLKLKIN
;
A
#
# COMPACT_ATOMS: atom_id res chain seq x y z
N MET A 1 23.06 -1.71 31.87
CA MET A 1 21.59 -1.87 31.86
C MET A 1 21.07 -1.43 30.52
N THR A 2 20.50 -2.34 29.77
CA THR A 2 19.92 -2.05 28.44
C THR A 2 18.61 -1.27 28.63
N ASN A 3 18.60 0.00 28.28
CA ASN A 3 17.45 0.90 28.45
C ASN A 3 16.32 0.69 27.41
N TYR A 4 16.16 -0.52 26.93
CA TYR A 4 15.08 -0.86 25.98
C TYR A 4 14.15 -1.85 26.67
N PRO A 5 12.97 -1.42 27.12
CA PRO A 5 11.91 -2.37 27.50
C PRO A 5 11.48 -3.20 26.28
N ARG A 6 11.59 -2.63 25.08
CA ARG A 6 11.47 -3.28 23.77
C ARG A 6 12.48 -2.71 22.78
N ALA A 7 12.78 -3.51 21.75
CA ALA A 7 13.70 -3.13 20.68
C ALA A 7 12.98 -3.37 19.34
N ILE A 8 12.26 -2.35 18.89
CA ILE A 8 11.52 -2.37 17.63
C ILE A 8 12.36 -1.73 16.54
N LEU A 9 12.64 -2.49 15.49
CA LEU A 9 13.34 -2.01 14.29
C LEU A 9 12.31 -1.70 13.21
N HIS A 10 12.38 -0.50 12.64
CA HIS A 10 11.67 -0.12 11.42
C HIS A 10 12.65 0.01 10.27
N ILE A 11 12.34 -0.60 9.14
CA ILE A 11 13.13 -0.59 7.91
C ILE A 11 12.28 0.00 6.80
N ASP A 12 12.89 0.88 5.99
CA ASP A 12 12.23 1.62 4.90
C ASP A 12 13.19 1.68 3.70
N GLY A 13 12.77 1.13 2.56
CA GLY A 13 13.54 1.15 1.32
C GLY A 13 13.62 2.57 0.74
N ASP A 14 14.83 3.07 0.58
CA ASP A 14 15.06 4.43 0.07
C ASP A 14 14.64 4.55 -1.40
N CYS A 15 13.68 5.45 -1.68
CA CYS A 15 13.16 5.66 -3.05
C CYS A 15 12.76 4.36 -3.74
N PHE A 16 12.15 3.42 -3.02
CA PHE A 16 12.07 1.99 -3.29
C PHE A 16 11.86 1.61 -4.76
N PHE A 17 10.83 2.14 -5.45
CA PHE A 17 10.58 1.78 -6.85
C PHE A 17 11.72 2.22 -7.79
N ALA A 18 12.23 3.44 -7.62
CA ALA A 18 13.36 3.91 -8.42
C ALA A 18 14.62 3.11 -8.11
N SER A 19 14.85 2.77 -6.83
CA SER A 19 15.98 1.95 -6.40
C SER A 19 15.91 0.52 -6.92
N CYS A 20 14.72 -0.09 -7.00
CA CYS A 20 14.54 -1.40 -7.64
C CYS A 20 14.94 -1.36 -9.13
N GLU A 21 14.56 -0.31 -9.87
CA GLU A 21 14.95 -0.15 -11.28
C GLU A 21 16.48 0.02 -11.43
N ILE A 22 17.09 0.78 -10.53
CA ILE A 22 18.55 0.98 -10.52
C ILE A 22 19.27 -0.32 -10.17
N ALA A 23 18.79 -1.09 -9.20
CA ALA A 23 19.38 -2.38 -8.82
C ALA A 23 19.31 -3.40 -9.96
N LEU A 24 18.24 -3.39 -10.76
CA LEU A 24 18.09 -4.25 -11.93
C LEU A 24 18.95 -3.80 -13.11
N ASN A 25 19.17 -2.51 -13.26
CA ASN A 25 19.97 -1.93 -14.33
C ASN A 25 20.97 -0.92 -13.77
N PRO A 26 22.17 -1.37 -13.38
CA PRO A 26 23.20 -0.51 -12.77
C PRO A 26 23.63 0.69 -13.64
N ARG A 27 23.30 0.71 -14.94
CA ARG A 27 23.55 1.87 -15.81
C ARG A 27 22.77 3.11 -15.39
N PHE A 28 21.72 2.95 -14.60
CA PHE A 28 20.94 4.08 -14.05
C PHE A 28 21.52 4.65 -12.76
N LYS A 29 22.58 4.05 -12.21
CA LYS A 29 23.22 4.53 -10.98
C LYS A 29 23.79 5.93 -11.18
N GLY A 30 23.46 6.84 -10.28
CA GLY A 30 23.87 8.24 -10.35
C GLY A 30 23.06 9.11 -11.30
N LEU A 31 22.07 8.52 -12.04
CA LEU A 31 21.18 9.28 -12.90
C LEU A 31 19.86 9.63 -12.18
N PRO A 32 19.22 10.73 -12.55
CA PRO A 32 17.88 11.05 -12.07
C PRO A 32 16.86 10.07 -12.67
N VAL A 33 16.42 9.09 -11.87
CA VAL A 33 15.43 8.06 -12.27
C VAL A 33 14.07 8.38 -11.69
N VAL A 34 13.02 8.30 -12.51
CA VAL A 34 11.63 8.54 -12.13
C VAL A 34 10.78 7.39 -12.63
N THR A 35 9.94 6.80 -11.77
CA THR A 35 8.95 5.78 -12.16
C THR A 35 7.54 6.39 -12.22
N GLY A 36 6.64 5.76 -12.98
CA GLY A 36 5.24 6.19 -13.11
C GLY A 36 4.87 6.70 -14.50
N LYS A 37 5.68 6.37 -15.53
CA LYS A 37 5.44 6.73 -16.94
C LYS A 37 4.01 6.40 -17.38
N GLU A 38 3.51 5.26 -16.98
CA GLU A 38 2.17 4.74 -17.30
C GLU A 38 1.03 5.57 -16.70
N ARG A 39 1.33 6.44 -15.74
CA ARG A 39 0.34 7.31 -15.06
C ARG A 39 0.44 8.76 -15.47
N GLY A 40 1.48 9.13 -16.20
CA GLY A 40 1.77 10.51 -16.52
C GLY A 40 2.27 11.37 -15.36
N ILE A 41 2.59 10.76 -14.20
CA ILE A 41 3.07 11.43 -12.98
C ILE A 41 4.18 10.61 -12.28
N ALA A 42 5.06 11.28 -11.54
CA ALA A 42 6.08 10.62 -10.72
C ALA A 42 5.45 9.78 -9.60
N SER A 43 5.69 8.47 -9.60
CA SER A 43 5.31 7.57 -8.49
C SER A 43 6.42 7.47 -7.45
N SER A 44 7.67 7.31 -7.90
CA SER A 44 8.89 7.34 -7.09
C SER A 44 9.99 8.01 -7.91
N MET A 45 11.00 8.56 -7.23
CA MET A 45 12.13 9.24 -7.87
C MET A 45 13.39 9.01 -7.04
N SER A 46 14.54 8.88 -7.72
CA SER A 46 15.85 8.76 -7.09
C SER A 46 16.24 10.05 -6.35
N TYR A 47 17.28 10.00 -5.55
CA TYR A 47 17.76 11.20 -4.83
C TYR A 47 18.31 12.25 -5.79
N GLU A 48 18.93 11.85 -6.89
CA GLU A 48 19.38 12.74 -7.95
C GLU A 48 18.21 13.50 -8.58
N ALA A 49 17.09 12.80 -8.84
CA ALA A 49 15.89 13.44 -9.34
C ALA A 49 15.23 14.37 -8.30
N LYS A 50 15.26 14.00 -7.00
CA LYS A 50 14.80 14.88 -5.92
C LYS A 50 15.67 16.14 -5.81
N ALA A 51 16.98 16.01 -5.93
CA ALA A 51 17.92 17.14 -5.92
C ALA A 51 17.67 18.11 -7.09
N ALA A 52 17.22 17.57 -8.24
CA ALA A 52 16.77 18.38 -9.38
C ALA A 52 15.35 18.98 -9.21
N GLY A 53 14.71 18.85 -8.04
CA GLY A 53 13.40 19.43 -7.74
C GLY A 53 12.19 18.56 -8.11
N VAL A 54 12.40 17.29 -8.51
CA VAL A 54 11.28 16.38 -8.81
C VAL A 54 10.58 15.96 -7.54
N THR A 55 9.26 16.10 -7.50
CA THR A 55 8.42 15.72 -6.36
C THR A 55 7.40 14.64 -6.73
N ARG A 56 6.93 13.90 -5.71
CA ARG A 56 5.92 12.84 -5.91
C ARG A 56 4.61 13.45 -6.42
N GLY A 57 4.06 12.87 -7.49
CA GLY A 57 2.83 13.35 -8.12
C GLY A 57 3.04 14.43 -9.18
N MET A 58 4.25 14.95 -9.37
CA MET A 58 4.58 15.89 -10.43
C MET A 58 4.30 15.28 -11.80
N ARG A 59 3.74 16.07 -12.73
CA ARG A 59 3.46 15.62 -14.10
C ARG A 59 4.75 15.39 -14.86
N LEU A 60 4.76 14.39 -15.74
CA LEU A 60 5.95 14.08 -16.54
C LEU A 60 6.36 15.22 -17.47
N SER A 61 5.39 16.02 -17.95
CA SER A 61 5.67 17.25 -18.73
C SER A 61 6.48 18.26 -17.94
N ASP A 62 6.17 18.42 -16.64
CA ASP A 62 6.85 19.37 -15.77
C ASP A 62 8.23 18.85 -15.37
N ILE A 63 8.35 17.54 -15.14
CA ILE A 63 9.64 16.88 -14.88
C ILE A 63 10.60 17.09 -16.06
N LYS A 64 10.14 16.92 -17.30
CA LYS A 64 10.97 17.13 -18.49
C LYS A 64 11.49 18.56 -18.62
N LYS A 65 10.77 19.56 -18.06
CA LYS A 65 11.22 20.96 -18.06
C LYS A 65 12.33 21.22 -17.04
N ILE A 66 12.21 20.65 -15.81
CA ILE A 66 13.15 20.91 -14.71
C ILE A 66 14.32 19.92 -14.70
N CYS A 67 14.15 18.72 -15.24
CA CYS A 67 15.15 17.66 -15.30
C CYS A 67 15.07 16.93 -16.65
N PRO A 68 15.51 17.55 -17.77
CA PRO A 68 15.40 16.97 -19.11
C PRO A 68 16.12 15.62 -19.25
N GLN A 69 17.18 15.41 -18.50
CA GLN A 69 18.00 14.20 -18.48
C GLN A 69 17.37 13.05 -17.64
N ALA A 70 16.19 13.26 -17.03
CA ALA A 70 15.57 12.24 -16.19
C ALA A 70 15.20 10.99 -17.01
N VAL A 71 15.62 9.83 -16.51
CA VAL A 71 15.22 8.52 -17.01
C VAL A 71 13.82 8.19 -16.48
N ILE A 72 12.81 8.26 -17.35
CA ILE A 72 11.41 8.06 -16.97
C ILE A 72 10.97 6.65 -17.37
N LEU A 73 10.68 5.82 -16.36
CA LEU A 73 10.38 4.40 -16.50
C LEU A 73 8.91 4.10 -16.13
N PRO A 74 8.29 3.08 -16.74
CA PRO A 74 7.04 2.53 -16.25
C PRO A 74 7.26 1.83 -14.91
N SER A 75 6.23 1.75 -14.06
CA SER A 75 6.32 1.04 -12.79
C SER A 75 6.10 -0.46 -13.00
N ASP A 76 7.03 -1.31 -12.56
CA ASP A 76 6.92 -2.77 -12.54
C ASP A 76 6.62 -3.27 -11.11
N TYR A 77 5.33 -3.24 -10.74
CA TYR A 77 4.90 -3.65 -9.40
C TYR A 77 5.15 -5.13 -9.10
N GLU A 78 5.21 -5.98 -10.11
CA GLU A 78 5.50 -7.40 -9.92
C GLU A 78 6.94 -7.57 -9.43
N THR A 79 7.87 -6.89 -10.09
CA THR A 79 9.27 -6.85 -9.68
C THR A 79 9.44 -6.19 -8.31
N TYR A 80 8.76 -5.06 -8.04
CA TYR A 80 8.84 -4.40 -6.73
C TYR A 80 8.30 -5.30 -5.61
N SER A 81 7.24 -6.07 -5.87
CA SER A 81 6.72 -7.06 -4.91
C SER A 81 7.73 -8.16 -4.62
N LEU A 82 8.54 -8.56 -5.61
CA LEU A 82 9.59 -9.56 -5.40
C LEU A 82 10.74 -9.02 -4.54
N PHE A 83 11.17 -7.77 -4.77
CA PHE A 83 12.13 -7.09 -3.88
C PHE A 83 11.59 -7.00 -2.44
N SER A 84 10.31 -6.66 -2.30
CA SER A 84 9.63 -6.58 -1.01
C SER A 84 9.66 -7.92 -0.26
N VAL A 85 9.30 -9.02 -0.93
CA VAL A 85 9.35 -10.37 -0.32
C VAL A 85 10.77 -10.72 0.10
N ARG A 86 11.77 -10.46 -0.76
CA ARG A 86 13.19 -10.71 -0.43
C ARG A 86 13.66 -9.86 0.76
N MET A 87 13.24 -8.59 0.83
CA MET A 87 13.51 -7.72 1.97
C MET A 87 12.98 -8.35 3.28
N PHE A 88 11.74 -8.80 3.30
CA PHE A 88 11.16 -9.42 4.49
C PHE A 88 11.85 -10.75 4.85
N ASP A 89 12.22 -11.55 3.86
CA ASP A 89 12.92 -12.82 4.07
C ASP A 89 14.32 -12.62 4.65
N ILE A 90 15.04 -11.57 4.26
CA ILE A 90 16.33 -11.19 4.86
C ILE A 90 16.14 -10.84 6.34
N VAL A 91 15.15 -10.00 6.66
CA VAL A 91 14.88 -9.60 8.05
C VAL A 91 14.46 -10.80 8.91
N ARG A 92 13.70 -11.76 8.35
CA ARG A 92 13.28 -12.98 9.05
C ARG A 92 14.41 -13.92 9.44
N ARG A 93 15.61 -13.74 8.90
CA ARG A 93 16.79 -14.50 9.36
C ARG A 93 17.20 -14.15 10.79
N TYR A 94 16.85 -12.95 11.23
CA TYR A 94 17.21 -12.41 12.53
C TYR A 94 16.10 -12.54 13.56
N THR A 95 14.85 -12.41 13.15
CA THR A 95 13.68 -12.55 14.01
C THR A 95 12.49 -13.10 13.26
N PRO A 96 11.71 -14.01 13.84
CA PRO A 96 10.46 -14.47 13.23
C PRO A 96 9.34 -13.42 13.31
N ILE A 97 9.48 -12.42 14.19
CA ILE A 97 8.44 -11.41 14.44
C ILE A 97 8.67 -10.21 13.50
N VAL A 98 8.21 -10.38 12.26
CA VAL A 98 8.29 -9.35 11.21
C VAL A 98 6.89 -9.01 10.72
N GLU A 99 6.53 -7.74 10.80
CA GLU A 99 5.29 -7.19 10.25
C GLU A 99 5.57 -6.57 8.89
N GLU A 100 5.00 -7.14 7.83
CA GLU A 100 5.01 -6.59 6.47
C GLU A 100 4.06 -5.38 6.42
N TYR A 101 4.57 -4.18 6.75
CA TYR A 101 3.72 -2.99 6.89
C TYR A 101 3.30 -2.42 5.52
N SER A 102 4.25 -2.31 4.58
CA SER A 102 3.99 -1.91 3.19
C SER A 102 4.91 -2.65 2.23
N ILE A 103 4.86 -2.31 0.93
CA ILE A 103 5.73 -2.93 -0.08
C ILE A 103 7.23 -2.60 0.13
N ASP A 104 7.52 -1.51 0.82
CA ASP A 104 8.85 -0.93 1.04
C ASP A 104 9.22 -0.77 2.52
N GLU A 105 8.33 -1.15 3.44
CA GLU A 105 8.52 -0.96 4.87
C GLU A 105 8.14 -2.20 5.67
N CYS A 106 8.91 -2.50 6.72
CA CYS A 106 8.55 -3.49 7.73
C CYS A 106 8.93 -3.04 9.13
N PHE A 107 8.26 -3.66 10.12
CA PHE A 107 8.69 -3.62 11.52
C PHE A 107 9.18 -5.00 11.92
N ALA A 108 10.24 -5.04 12.72
CA ALA A 108 10.79 -6.26 13.30
C ALA A 108 10.96 -6.09 14.81
N ASP A 109 10.52 -7.06 15.59
CA ASP A 109 10.76 -7.08 17.03
C ASP A 109 12.04 -7.87 17.32
N LEU A 110 13.05 -7.18 17.83
CA LEU A 110 14.34 -7.74 18.21
C LEU A 110 14.45 -8.00 19.72
N THR A 111 13.39 -7.73 20.46
CA THR A 111 13.38 -7.85 21.93
C THR A 111 13.79 -9.26 22.38
N GLY A 112 14.75 -9.32 23.29
CA GLY A 112 15.25 -10.58 23.86
C GLY A 112 16.28 -11.33 23.01
N LEU A 113 16.61 -10.86 21.80
CA LEU A 113 17.51 -11.57 20.89
C LEU A 113 19.00 -11.33 21.13
N GLN A 114 19.37 -10.46 22.09
CA GLN A 114 20.78 -10.16 22.38
C GLN A 114 21.58 -11.40 22.76
N ARG A 115 21.07 -12.21 23.68
CA ARG A 115 21.73 -13.44 24.11
C ARG A 115 21.77 -14.51 23.01
N PRO A 116 20.63 -14.89 22.38
CA PRO A 116 20.64 -15.90 21.32
C PRO A 116 21.57 -15.56 20.14
N LEU A 117 21.69 -14.28 19.78
CA LEU A 117 22.51 -13.86 18.64
C LEU A 117 23.91 -13.35 19.06
N ASN A 118 24.21 -13.33 20.36
CA ASN A 118 25.42 -12.80 20.94
C ASN A 118 25.78 -11.41 20.38
N MET A 119 24.80 -10.52 20.31
CA MET A 119 24.90 -9.23 19.68
C MET A 119 24.04 -8.20 20.42
N ASP A 120 24.48 -6.95 20.55
CA ASP A 120 23.61 -5.89 21.02
C ASP A 120 22.59 -5.48 19.92
N TYR A 121 21.55 -4.77 20.33
CA TYR A 121 20.48 -4.38 19.40
C TYR A 121 20.96 -3.41 18.29
N ALA A 122 21.97 -2.57 18.57
CA ALA A 122 22.54 -1.66 17.62
C ALA A 122 23.30 -2.41 16.53
N ALA A 123 24.14 -3.35 16.92
CA ALA A 123 24.88 -4.22 16.00
C ALA A 123 23.94 -5.10 15.17
N MET A 124 22.83 -5.61 15.77
CA MET A 124 21.81 -6.33 15.00
C MET A 124 21.16 -5.46 13.94
N ALA A 125 20.74 -4.25 14.30
CA ALA A 125 20.11 -3.31 13.37
C ALA A 125 21.05 -2.94 12.22
N GLU A 126 22.31 -2.70 12.51
CA GLU A 126 23.35 -2.42 11.53
C GLU A 126 23.59 -3.59 10.61
N ARG A 127 23.70 -4.81 11.14
CA ARG A 127 23.91 -6.03 10.37
C ARG A 127 22.72 -6.30 9.44
N ILE A 128 21.49 -6.20 9.95
CA ILE A 128 20.29 -6.35 9.14
C ILE A 128 20.29 -5.34 7.97
N LYS A 129 20.58 -4.05 8.27
CA LYS A 129 20.66 -3.02 7.23
C LYS A 129 21.73 -3.34 6.19
N ASN A 130 22.93 -3.73 6.61
CA ASN A 130 24.04 -4.06 5.72
C ASN A 130 23.73 -5.26 4.82
N ASP A 131 23.08 -6.29 5.36
CA ASP A 131 22.64 -7.44 4.55
C ASP A 131 21.59 -7.04 3.52
N LEU A 132 20.64 -6.17 3.88
CA LEU A 132 19.64 -5.64 2.96
C LEU A 132 20.30 -4.83 1.84
N ASP A 133 21.17 -3.89 2.17
CA ASP A 133 21.86 -3.04 1.20
C ASP A 133 22.70 -3.89 0.22
N LYS A 134 23.44 -4.85 0.76
CA LYS A 134 24.33 -5.71 -0.01
C LYS A 134 23.57 -6.69 -0.92
N GLU A 135 22.56 -7.35 -0.38
CA GLU A 135 21.88 -8.43 -1.09
C GLU A 135 20.84 -7.93 -2.10
N LEU A 136 20.24 -6.76 -1.85
CA LEU A 136 19.25 -6.17 -2.76
C LEU A 136 19.84 -5.11 -3.69
N GLY A 137 21.11 -4.71 -3.48
CA GLY A 137 21.80 -3.75 -4.33
C GLY A 137 21.20 -2.35 -4.30
N MET A 138 20.52 -2.01 -3.19
CA MET A 138 19.87 -0.71 -2.96
C MET A 138 19.94 -0.34 -1.49
N THR A 139 19.76 0.94 -1.16
CA THR A 139 19.88 1.41 0.22
C THR A 139 18.57 1.32 0.99
N PHE A 140 18.71 1.03 2.27
CA PHE A 140 17.63 1.04 3.25
C PHE A 140 17.97 1.99 4.39
N SER A 141 16.95 2.67 4.91
CA SER A 141 17.05 3.45 6.13
C SER A 141 16.37 2.74 7.28
N ALA A 142 17.03 2.65 8.42
CA ALA A 142 16.57 1.91 9.58
C ALA A 142 16.46 2.78 10.83
N GLY A 143 15.49 2.48 11.67
CA GLY A 143 15.29 3.12 12.97
C GLY A 143 15.02 2.08 14.04
N LEU A 144 15.81 2.11 15.13
CA LEU A 144 15.65 1.24 16.28
C LEU A 144 15.17 2.06 17.48
N ALA A 145 14.04 1.66 18.10
CA ALA A 145 13.45 2.40 19.19
C ALA A 145 12.54 1.50 20.06
N PRO A 146 12.07 1.96 21.25
CA PRO A 146 11.18 1.18 22.10
C PRO A 146 9.78 0.93 21.51
N THR A 147 9.33 1.76 20.57
CA THR A 147 7.97 1.68 20.00
C THR A 147 7.99 1.82 18.49
N LYS A 148 6.90 1.39 17.83
CA LYS A 148 6.77 1.47 16.36
C LYS A 148 6.81 2.91 15.86
N VAL A 149 6.13 3.84 16.52
CA VAL A 149 6.11 5.26 16.12
C VAL A 149 7.52 5.84 16.20
N LEU A 150 8.24 5.60 17.28
CA LEU A 150 9.63 6.08 17.46
C LEU A 150 10.60 5.41 16.49
N ALA A 151 10.45 4.10 16.23
CA ALA A 151 11.27 3.40 15.25
C ALA A 151 11.10 3.99 13.85
N LYS A 152 9.86 4.35 13.48
CA LYS A 152 9.58 5.03 12.20
C LYS A 152 10.09 6.46 12.15
N VAL A 153 10.13 7.18 13.26
CA VAL A 153 10.86 8.46 13.37
C VAL A 153 12.34 8.24 13.10
N GLY A 154 12.96 7.23 13.74
CA GLY A 154 14.37 6.90 13.57
C GLY A 154 14.73 6.61 12.10
N SER A 155 13.96 5.78 11.40
CA SER A 155 14.25 5.43 10.00
C SER A 155 14.16 6.62 9.04
N LYS A 156 13.42 7.67 9.40
CA LYS A 156 13.31 8.90 8.60
C LYS A 156 14.36 9.95 8.93
N TRP A 157 15.09 9.78 10.05
CA TRP A 157 15.96 10.81 10.63
C TRP A 157 17.18 11.13 9.78
N LYS A 158 17.83 10.08 9.27
CA LYS A 158 19.07 10.18 8.49
C LYS A 158 18.94 9.54 7.10
N LYS A 159 17.89 9.86 6.36
CA LYS A 159 17.75 9.38 4.98
C LYS A 159 18.69 10.14 4.02
N PRO A 160 19.27 9.48 3.00
CA PRO A 160 19.23 8.04 2.68
C PRO A 160 20.26 7.22 3.46
N SER A 161 20.08 5.88 3.42
CA SER A 161 21.04 4.88 3.94
C SER A 161 21.43 5.07 5.42
N GLY A 162 20.53 5.68 6.21
CA GLY A 162 20.78 6.00 7.60
C GLY A 162 20.36 4.89 8.56
N LEU A 163 21.08 4.76 9.67
CA LEU A 163 20.65 4.04 10.86
C LEU A 163 20.56 5.03 12.02
N THR A 164 19.38 5.06 12.67
CA THR A 164 19.16 5.91 13.84
C THR A 164 18.64 5.06 14.99
N ILE A 165 19.31 5.15 16.12
CA ILE A 165 18.94 4.46 17.34
C ILE A 165 18.41 5.49 18.31
N ILE A 166 17.18 5.30 18.80
CA ILE A 166 16.51 6.18 19.77
C ILE A 166 16.36 5.42 21.09
N PRO A 167 17.32 5.55 22.01
CA PRO A 167 17.20 4.96 23.35
C PRO A 167 16.06 5.61 24.13
N GLY A 168 15.43 4.85 25.01
CA GLY A 168 14.31 5.34 25.82
C GLY A 168 14.59 6.63 26.60
N HIS A 169 15.80 6.77 27.16
CA HIS A 169 16.22 7.96 27.89
C HIS A 169 16.48 9.20 27.01
N ASN A 170 16.66 9.02 25.70
CA ASN A 170 16.95 10.09 24.74
C ASN A 170 15.75 10.49 23.86
N ILE A 171 14.57 9.88 24.06
CA ILE A 171 13.36 10.14 23.24
C ILE A 171 13.10 11.65 23.13
N HIS A 172 13.18 12.39 24.23
CA HIS A 172 12.89 13.82 24.30
C HIS A 172 13.80 14.65 23.37
N LEU A 173 15.05 14.25 23.15
CA LEU A 173 16.01 14.95 22.29
C LEU A 173 15.62 14.86 20.80
N TYR A 174 15.03 13.75 20.40
CA TYR A 174 14.52 13.57 19.03
C TYR A 174 13.18 14.27 18.84
N LEU A 175 12.28 14.14 19.82
CA LEU A 175 10.94 14.72 19.72
C LEU A 175 11.00 16.26 19.72
N ALA A 176 11.91 16.88 20.44
CA ALA A 176 12.09 18.35 20.46
C ALA A 176 12.49 18.93 19.09
N LYS A 177 13.15 18.13 18.24
CA LYS A 177 13.58 18.53 16.89
C LYS A 177 12.61 18.09 15.78
N LEU A 178 11.56 17.34 16.12
CA LEU A 178 10.61 16.81 15.17
C LEU A 178 9.34 17.66 15.16
N ASN A 179 9.05 18.33 14.04
CA ASN A 179 7.77 19.05 13.88
C ASN A 179 6.60 18.08 13.96
N VAL A 180 5.49 18.51 14.57
CA VAL A 180 4.30 17.69 14.80
C VAL A 180 3.71 17.10 13.52
N GLU A 181 3.81 17.79 12.38
CA GLU A 181 3.37 17.35 11.06
C GLU A 181 4.16 16.16 10.50
N LYS A 182 5.36 15.88 11.05
CA LYS A 182 6.21 14.76 10.64
C LYS A 182 5.93 13.48 11.44
N ILE A 183 5.09 13.56 12.46
CA ILE A 183 4.68 12.38 13.23
C ILE A 183 3.83 11.46 12.35
N TRP A 184 4.16 10.18 12.35
CA TRP A 184 3.35 9.18 11.67
C TRP A 184 1.92 9.15 12.24
N GLY A 185 0.92 9.31 11.35
CA GLY A 185 -0.49 9.36 11.69
C GLY A 185 -1.06 10.75 11.97
N VAL A 186 -0.20 11.78 12.04
CA VAL A 186 -0.63 13.18 12.09
C VAL A 186 -0.74 13.72 10.67
N GLY A 187 -1.97 13.89 10.19
CA GLY A 187 -2.26 14.47 8.86
C GLY A 187 -2.25 16.00 8.89
N PRO A 188 -2.29 16.66 7.70
CA PRO A 188 -2.23 18.13 7.61
C PRO A 188 -3.29 18.87 8.43
N ALA A 189 -4.53 18.36 8.45
CA ALA A 189 -5.62 18.96 9.22
C ALA A 189 -5.36 18.89 10.74
N THR A 190 -4.89 17.71 11.23
CA THR A 190 -4.54 17.53 12.65
C THR A 190 -3.32 18.37 13.01
N ALA A 191 -2.30 18.42 12.15
CA ALA A 191 -1.11 19.26 12.37
C ALA A 191 -1.50 20.75 12.47
N ALA A 192 -2.33 21.25 11.55
CA ALA A 192 -2.82 22.63 11.59
C ALA A 192 -3.59 22.93 12.88
N TYR A 193 -4.41 21.99 13.36
CA TYR A 193 -5.13 22.11 14.62
C TYR A 193 -4.16 22.14 15.82
N LEU A 194 -3.19 21.22 15.89
CA LEU A 194 -2.18 21.17 16.94
C LEU A 194 -1.35 22.46 17.00
N ASN A 195 -0.92 22.97 15.84
CA ASN A 195 -0.17 24.23 15.75
C ASN A 195 -0.99 25.41 16.29
N LYS A 196 -2.31 25.49 16.01
CA LYS A 196 -3.22 26.49 16.60
C LYS A 196 -3.32 26.37 18.12
N CYS A 197 -3.12 25.18 18.68
CA CYS A 197 -3.09 24.92 20.11
C CYS A 197 -1.68 25.16 20.74
N GLY A 198 -0.73 25.72 19.98
CA GLY A 198 0.64 25.95 20.45
C GLY A 198 1.49 24.67 20.53
N VAL A 199 1.09 23.59 19.86
CA VAL A 199 1.80 22.30 19.81
C VAL A 199 2.50 22.22 18.46
N ASN A 200 3.79 22.57 18.42
CA ASN A 200 4.56 22.67 17.20
C ASN A 200 5.51 21.49 16.99
N THR A 201 5.99 20.89 18.06
CA THR A 201 6.92 19.77 18.03
C THR A 201 6.25 18.48 18.54
N ALA A 202 6.86 17.36 18.20
CA ALA A 202 6.46 16.06 18.76
C ALA A 202 6.65 16.00 20.28
N TYR A 203 7.61 16.77 20.82
CA TYR A 203 7.83 16.91 22.25
C TYR A 203 6.67 17.67 22.91
N ASP A 204 6.25 18.80 22.33
CA ASP A 204 5.09 19.55 22.84
C ASP A 204 3.85 18.64 22.88
N PHE A 205 3.66 17.82 21.86
CA PHE A 205 2.55 16.87 21.81
C PHE A 205 2.69 15.78 22.90
N ALA A 206 3.84 15.14 23.01
CA ALA A 206 4.09 14.10 24.01
C ALA A 206 4.03 14.62 25.45
N SER A 207 4.27 15.92 25.67
CA SER A 207 4.23 16.57 26.99
C SER A 207 2.83 16.96 27.44
N LYS A 208 1.80 16.89 26.55
CA LYS A 208 0.40 17.14 26.96
C LYS A 208 -0.07 16.06 27.92
N ASP A 209 -0.96 16.43 28.83
CA ASP A 209 -1.63 15.47 29.70
C ASP A 209 -2.65 14.61 28.93
N LYS A 210 -3.01 13.49 29.52
CA LYS A 210 -3.92 12.52 28.94
C LYS A 210 -5.31 13.13 28.67
N GLU A 211 -5.81 13.90 29.61
CA GLU A 211 -7.13 14.54 29.58
C GLU A 211 -7.21 15.51 28.40
N TRP A 212 -6.18 16.30 28.20
CA TRP A 212 -6.09 17.24 27.07
C TRP A 212 -6.16 16.49 25.73
N VAL A 213 -5.40 15.39 25.59
CA VAL A 213 -5.34 14.59 24.35
C VAL A 213 -6.68 13.91 24.07
N MET A 214 -7.28 13.28 25.08
CA MET A 214 -8.56 12.57 24.93
C MET A 214 -9.73 13.49 24.64
N ALA A 215 -9.73 14.71 25.19
CA ALA A 215 -10.80 15.68 24.97
C ALA A 215 -10.77 16.30 23.56
N ARG A 216 -9.60 16.36 22.91
CA ARG A 216 -9.41 17.13 21.66
C ARG A 216 -9.08 16.31 20.44
N LEU A 217 -8.62 15.07 20.61
CA LEU A 217 -8.12 14.23 19.54
C LEU A 217 -8.84 12.87 19.54
N THR A 218 -8.71 12.16 18.43
CA THR A 218 -9.31 10.82 18.28
C THR A 218 -8.44 9.73 18.93
N LYS A 219 -9.02 8.55 19.15
CA LYS A 219 -8.34 7.38 19.70
C LYS A 219 -6.99 7.08 19.03
N PRO A 220 -6.84 7.06 17.68
CA PRO A 220 -5.54 6.84 17.06
C PRO A 220 -4.47 7.86 17.47
N HIS A 221 -4.82 9.12 17.66
CA HIS A 221 -3.87 10.14 18.11
C HIS A 221 -3.45 9.94 19.57
N TYR A 222 -4.37 9.48 20.41
CA TYR A 222 -4.07 9.11 21.80
C TYR A 222 -3.10 7.92 21.83
N GLU A 223 -3.31 6.92 21.01
CA GLU A 223 -2.38 5.77 20.87
C GLU A 223 -1.00 6.21 20.38
N ILE A 224 -0.91 7.12 19.41
CA ILE A 224 0.35 7.72 18.95
C ILE A 224 1.03 8.51 20.07
N TRP A 225 0.29 9.27 20.84
CA TRP A 225 0.80 10.01 21.99
C TRP A 225 1.46 9.09 23.03
N GLN A 226 0.84 7.95 23.33
CA GLN A 226 1.42 6.93 24.20
C GLN A 226 2.73 6.34 23.62
N GLU A 227 2.73 6.00 22.31
CA GLU A 227 3.91 5.48 21.61
C GLU A 227 5.08 6.47 21.62
N LEU A 228 4.82 7.77 21.43
CA LEU A 228 5.84 8.82 21.52
C LEU A 228 6.48 8.94 22.93
N ARG A 229 5.74 8.57 23.96
CA ARG A 229 6.21 8.51 25.35
C ARG A 229 6.96 7.20 25.69
N GLY A 230 7.17 6.33 24.72
CA GLY A 230 7.83 5.04 24.88
C GLY A 230 6.91 3.92 25.42
N GLN A 231 5.60 4.16 25.50
CA GLN A 231 4.62 3.17 25.89
C GLN A 231 4.18 2.37 24.66
N THR A 232 4.40 1.07 24.64
CA THR A 232 4.05 0.21 23.53
C THR A 232 2.54 0.00 23.46
N VAL A 233 1.90 0.49 22.41
CA VAL A 233 0.48 0.29 22.11
C VAL A 233 0.30 -0.55 20.86
N TYR A 234 1.14 -0.35 19.87
CA TYR A 234 1.12 -1.09 18.61
C TYR A 234 2.11 -2.27 18.65
N PRO A 235 1.65 -3.50 18.90
CA PRO A 235 2.53 -4.66 18.80
C PRO A 235 2.98 -4.88 17.35
N VAL A 236 4.16 -5.46 17.16
CA VAL A 236 4.57 -5.98 15.86
C VAL A 236 3.77 -7.26 15.60
N THR A 237 2.98 -7.30 14.54
CA THR A 237 2.10 -8.42 14.22
C THR A 237 2.57 -9.16 12.97
N THR A 238 2.67 -10.47 13.05
CA THR A 238 2.97 -11.34 11.90
C THR A 238 1.71 -11.75 11.14
N LYS A 239 0.53 -11.47 11.68
CA LYS A 239 -0.75 -11.84 11.07
C LYS A 239 -1.00 -10.97 9.84
N GLN A 240 -1.26 -11.61 8.72
CA GLN A 240 -1.83 -10.93 7.56
C GLN A 240 -3.23 -10.43 7.91
N LYS A 241 -3.58 -9.27 7.38
CA LYS A 241 -4.90 -8.70 7.61
C LYS A 241 -5.96 -9.49 6.84
N ASP A 242 -6.69 -10.33 7.55
CA ASP A 242 -7.77 -11.15 6.98
C ASP A 242 -9.15 -10.51 7.16
N ASP A 243 -9.27 -9.54 8.07
CA ASP A 243 -10.51 -8.82 8.35
C ASP A 243 -10.63 -7.57 7.46
N TYR A 244 -11.48 -7.66 6.46
CA TYR A 244 -11.81 -6.56 5.56
C TYR A 244 -13.15 -5.95 5.95
N LYS A 245 -13.15 -4.74 6.47
CA LYS A 245 -14.40 -3.98 6.72
C LYS A 245 -15.04 -3.48 5.42
N SER A 246 -14.26 -3.27 4.38
CA SER A 246 -14.72 -2.88 3.06
C SER A 246 -13.72 -3.25 1.97
N ILE A 247 -14.20 -3.38 0.73
CA ILE A 247 -13.36 -3.59 -0.45
C ILE A 247 -13.64 -2.47 -1.45
N SER A 248 -12.65 -1.61 -1.69
CA SER A 248 -12.77 -0.51 -2.66
C SER A 248 -11.94 -0.76 -3.91
N LYS A 249 -12.52 -0.45 -5.07
CA LYS A 249 -11.85 -0.41 -6.37
C LYS A 249 -12.19 0.87 -7.10
N THR A 250 -11.15 1.64 -7.39
CA THR A 250 -11.25 2.93 -8.07
C THR A 250 -10.30 3.00 -9.25
N ARG A 251 -10.74 3.56 -10.34
CA ARG A 251 -9.90 3.83 -11.50
C ARG A 251 -10.04 5.28 -11.93
N THR A 252 -8.90 5.97 -12.01
CA THR A 252 -8.78 7.23 -12.75
C THR A 252 -8.41 6.89 -14.19
N PHE A 253 -9.06 7.53 -15.15
CA PHE A 253 -8.78 7.39 -16.57
C PHE A 253 -8.39 8.73 -17.19
N THR A 254 -7.56 8.67 -18.20
CA THR A 254 -7.04 9.83 -18.93
C THR A 254 -7.10 9.51 -20.42
N PRO A 255 -7.71 10.39 -21.23
CA PRO A 255 -8.36 11.66 -20.86
C PRO A 255 -9.66 11.47 -20.07
N ALA A 256 -10.14 12.56 -19.44
CA ALA A 256 -11.48 12.60 -18.87
C ALA A 256 -12.52 12.46 -20.00
N SER A 257 -13.64 11.81 -19.74
CA SER A 257 -14.64 11.48 -20.77
C SER A 257 -16.05 11.83 -20.29
N SER A 258 -16.86 12.30 -21.26
CA SER A 258 -18.31 12.46 -21.14
C SER A 258 -19.09 11.38 -21.90
N ASP A 259 -18.42 10.34 -22.43
CA ASP A 259 -19.12 9.20 -23.04
C ASP A 259 -19.73 8.32 -21.95
N LYS A 260 -21.06 8.31 -21.88
CA LYS A 260 -21.85 7.52 -20.92
C LYS A 260 -21.45 6.05 -20.89
N ASN A 261 -21.28 5.47 -22.06
CA ASN A 261 -20.99 4.03 -22.20
C ASN A 261 -19.55 3.72 -21.75
N PHE A 262 -18.62 4.60 -22.05
CA PHE A 262 -17.22 4.48 -21.57
C PHE A 262 -17.16 4.61 -20.05
N VAL A 263 -17.78 5.64 -19.46
CA VAL A 263 -17.80 5.88 -18.01
C VAL A 263 -18.44 4.69 -17.28
N PHE A 264 -19.57 4.18 -17.79
CA PHE A 264 -20.23 2.99 -17.22
C PHE A 264 -19.34 1.74 -17.35
N SER A 265 -18.67 1.57 -18.48
CA SER A 265 -17.74 0.45 -18.69
C SER A 265 -16.57 0.46 -17.69
N GLN A 266 -16.03 1.63 -17.34
CA GLN A 266 -15.03 1.78 -16.29
C GLN A 266 -15.59 1.40 -14.90
N LEU A 267 -16.83 1.80 -14.59
CA LEU A 267 -17.50 1.39 -13.35
C LEU A 267 -17.72 -0.11 -13.32
N SER A 268 -18.19 -0.71 -14.41
CA SER A 268 -18.38 -2.16 -14.56
C SER A 268 -17.09 -2.93 -14.29
N LYS A 269 -15.98 -2.52 -14.89
CA LYS A 269 -14.64 -3.09 -14.64
C LYS A 269 -14.21 -2.98 -13.19
N ASN A 270 -14.49 -1.85 -12.51
CA ASN A 270 -14.21 -1.69 -11.10
C ASN A 270 -15.04 -2.65 -10.24
N ILE A 271 -16.34 -2.86 -10.58
CA ILE A 271 -17.23 -3.82 -9.91
C ILE A 271 -16.67 -5.23 -10.04
N GLU A 272 -16.33 -5.68 -11.27
CA GLU A 272 -15.70 -6.98 -11.48
C GLU A 272 -14.44 -7.16 -10.60
N ASN A 273 -13.56 -6.14 -10.57
CA ASN A 273 -12.37 -6.17 -9.75
C ASN A 273 -12.65 -6.26 -8.24
N ALA A 274 -13.68 -5.59 -7.76
CA ALA A 274 -14.09 -5.66 -6.37
C ALA A 274 -14.65 -7.05 -6.02
N CYS A 275 -15.48 -7.63 -6.89
CA CYS A 275 -16.02 -8.96 -6.71
C CYS A 275 -14.95 -10.06 -6.77
N ILE A 276 -13.98 -9.98 -7.69
CA ILE A 276 -12.80 -10.88 -7.72
C ILE A 276 -12.08 -10.84 -6.38
N LYS A 277 -11.86 -9.64 -5.81
CA LYS A 277 -11.21 -9.52 -4.51
C LYS A 277 -12.07 -10.09 -3.38
N ALA A 278 -13.38 -9.85 -3.40
CA ALA A 278 -14.31 -10.38 -2.40
C ALA A 278 -14.29 -11.92 -2.40
N ARG A 279 -14.44 -12.57 -3.57
CA ARG A 279 -14.38 -14.03 -3.70
C ARG A 279 -13.05 -14.63 -3.28
N ARG A 280 -11.92 -13.97 -3.60
CA ARG A 280 -10.57 -14.41 -3.15
C ARG A 280 -10.45 -14.54 -1.63
N HIS A 281 -11.20 -13.74 -0.89
CA HIS A 281 -11.25 -13.77 0.56
C HIS A 281 -12.52 -14.42 1.11
N SER A 282 -13.28 -15.13 0.28
CA SER A 282 -14.56 -15.78 0.65
C SER A 282 -15.52 -14.81 1.35
N LEU A 283 -15.61 -13.57 0.83
CA LEU A 283 -16.45 -12.50 1.36
C LEU A 283 -17.60 -12.17 0.41
N CYS A 284 -18.76 -11.84 0.99
CA CYS A 284 -19.93 -11.29 0.31
C CYS A 284 -20.27 -9.92 0.90
N ALA A 285 -20.74 -8.99 0.07
CA ALA A 285 -21.19 -7.68 0.50
C ALA A 285 -22.72 -7.66 0.68
N LYS A 286 -23.19 -7.05 1.77
CA LYS A 286 -24.63 -6.76 1.99
C LYS A 286 -25.02 -5.39 1.43
N LYS A 287 -24.04 -4.54 1.17
CA LYS A 287 -24.22 -3.18 0.70
C LYS A 287 -23.06 -2.79 -0.22
N PHE A 288 -23.31 -1.92 -1.17
CA PHE A 288 -22.26 -1.29 -1.95
C PHE A 288 -22.53 0.19 -2.18
N ALA A 289 -21.47 0.97 -2.30
CA ALA A 289 -21.52 2.34 -2.76
C ALA A 289 -20.69 2.46 -4.05
N PHE A 290 -21.17 3.26 -5.00
CA PHE A 290 -20.36 3.63 -6.16
C PHE A 290 -20.37 5.14 -6.36
N PHE A 291 -19.36 5.64 -7.04
CA PHE A 291 -19.25 7.07 -7.34
C PHE A 291 -18.68 7.32 -8.73
N LEU A 292 -19.05 8.48 -9.25
CA LEU A 292 -18.45 9.14 -10.40
C LEU A 292 -17.70 10.38 -9.90
N LYS A 293 -16.51 10.61 -10.41
CA LYS A 293 -15.70 11.79 -10.06
C LYS A 293 -15.46 12.63 -11.30
N THR A 294 -15.87 13.89 -11.27
CA THR A 294 -15.68 14.84 -12.37
C THR A 294 -14.21 15.28 -12.49
N ARG A 295 -13.88 15.92 -13.61
CA ARG A 295 -12.58 16.57 -13.84
C ARG A 295 -12.24 17.57 -12.73
N ASP A 296 -13.25 18.28 -12.22
CA ASP A 296 -13.12 19.31 -11.18
C ASP A 296 -13.19 18.73 -9.75
N PHE A 297 -12.99 17.42 -9.63
CA PHE A 297 -12.90 16.69 -8.36
C PHE A 297 -14.21 16.60 -7.55
N ARG A 298 -15.37 16.95 -8.13
CA ARG A 298 -16.68 16.74 -7.49
C ARG A 298 -17.05 15.25 -7.56
N TYR A 299 -17.78 14.81 -6.56
CA TYR A 299 -18.26 13.43 -6.48
C TYR A 299 -19.78 13.40 -6.53
N SER A 300 -20.30 12.48 -7.33
CA SER A 300 -21.70 12.04 -7.30
C SER A 300 -21.74 10.54 -7.15
N GLY A 301 -22.66 10.00 -6.39
CA GLY A 301 -22.70 8.55 -6.14
C GLY A 301 -23.97 8.12 -5.42
N ALA A 302 -24.11 6.82 -5.24
CA ALA A 302 -25.21 6.20 -4.49
C ALA A 302 -24.69 5.06 -3.63
N GLU A 303 -25.36 4.85 -2.50
CA GLU A 303 -25.21 3.70 -1.62
C GLU A 303 -26.46 2.84 -1.73
N ILE A 304 -26.30 1.53 -1.96
CA ILE A 304 -27.37 0.59 -2.29
C ILE A 304 -27.26 -0.63 -1.39
N ASN A 305 -28.36 -0.99 -0.73
CA ASN A 305 -28.48 -2.26 -0.04
C ASN A 305 -28.78 -3.37 -1.04
N LEU A 306 -28.20 -4.53 -0.81
CA LEU A 306 -28.48 -5.74 -1.56
C LEU A 306 -29.55 -6.55 -0.81
N ASP A 307 -30.47 -7.14 -1.52
CA ASP A 307 -31.53 -8.01 -0.94
C ASP A 307 -30.90 -9.22 -0.21
N ARG A 308 -29.72 -9.62 -0.65
CA ARG A 308 -28.91 -10.70 -0.06
C ARG A 308 -27.42 -10.39 -0.19
N PRO A 309 -26.56 -10.98 0.66
CA PRO A 309 -25.12 -10.87 0.48
C PRO A 309 -24.69 -11.41 -0.89
N ALA A 310 -23.88 -10.64 -1.63
CA ALA A 310 -23.42 -11.00 -2.96
C ALA A 310 -21.95 -10.66 -3.21
N ASN A 311 -21.30 -11.47 -4.06
CA ASN A 311 -19.97 -11.25 -4.61
C ASN A 311 -19.91 -11.48 -6.13
N VAL A 312 -21.11 -11.59 -6.74
CA VAL A 312 -21.31 -11.81 -8.17
C VAL A 312 -21.52 -10.47 -8.87
N PRO A 313 -20.65 -10.10 -9.84
CA PRO A 313 -20.68 -8.75 -10.43
C PRO A 313 -21.99 -8.46 -11.19
N GLN A 314 -22.68 -9.43 -11.80
CA GLN A 314 -23.95 -9.20 -12.52
C GLN A 314 -25.03 -8.62 -11.62
N GLU A 315 -25.12 -9.05 -10.36
CA GLU A 315 -26.12 -8.57 -9.42
C GLU A 315 -25.87 -7.10 -9.08
N ILE A 316 -24.60 -6.77 -8.79
CA ILE A 316 -24.19 -5.41 -8.46
C ILE A 316 -24.31 -4.49 -9.67
N ILE A 317 -23.88 -4.92 -10.87
CA ILE A 317 -23.93 -4.13 -12.11
C ILE A 317 -25.39 -3.82 -12.48
N GLY A 318 -26.30 -4.80 -12.33
CA GLY A 318 -27.71 -4.60 -12.64
C GLY A 318 -28.33 -3.47 -11.80
N LEU A 319 -28.06 -3.45 -10.50
CA LEU A 319 -28.48 -2.38 -9.61
C LEU A 319 -27.75 -1.06 -9.88
N ALA A 320 -26.43 -1.11 -9.99
CA ALA A 320 -25.62 0.07 -10.26
C ALA A 320 -26.05 0.79 -11.55
N LYS A 321 -26.46 0.06 -12.59
CA LYS A 321 -26.95 0.63 -13.86
C LYS A 321 -28.21 1.49 -13.67
N LYS A 322 -29.15 1.05 -12.81
CA LYS A 322 -30.37 1.82 -12.51
C LYS A 322 -30.01 3.18 -11.90
N TYR A 323 -29.20 3.17 -10.85
CA TYR A 323 -28.78 4.42 -10.18
C TYR A 323 -27.76 5.27 -10.96
N PHE A 324 -26.93 4.62 -11.79
CA PHE A 324 -26.00 5.33 -12.66
C PHE A 324 -26.73 6.29 -13.61
N ASN A 325 -27.88 5.88 -14.14
CA ASN A 325 -28.66 6.72 -15.07
C ASN A 325 -29.21 8.00 -14.42
N SER A 326 -29.49 7.98 -13.13
CA SER A 326 -29.96 9.17 -12.38
C SER A 326 -28.83 10.08 -11.92
N ILE A 327 -27.60 9.55 -11.79
CA ILE A 327 -26.43 10.30 -11.29
C ILE A 327 -25.60 10.89 -12.44
N TYR A 328 -25.65 10.22 -13.62
CA TYR A 328 -24.87 10.63 -14.74
C TYR A 328 -25.44 11.89 -15.41
N GLU A 329 -24.61 12.92 -15.52
CA GLU A 329 -24.94 14.19 -16.18
C GLU A 329 -24.31 14.23 -17.58
N PRO A 330 -25.10 14.40 -18.66
CA PRO A 330 -24.58 14.60 -20.01
C PRO A 330 -23.66 15.82 -20.08
N LYS A 331 -22.63 15.74 -20.93
CA LYS A 331 -21.61 16.79 -21.14
C LYS A 331 -20.62 17.01 -19.97
N THR A 332 -20.87 16.43 -18.77
CA THR A 332 -19.93 16.49 -17.66
C THR A 332 -18.72 15.59 -17.92
N LEU A 333 -17.52 16.13 -17.78
CA LEU A 333 -16.27 15.39 -17.97
C LEU A 333 -15.92 14.62 -16.68
N TYR A 334 -16.07 13.30 -16.71
CA TYR A 334 -15.67 12.41 -15.63
C TYR A 334 -14.23 11.95 -15.81
N ARG A 335 -13.49 11.87 -14.71
CA ARG A 335 -12.11 11.42 -14.67
C ARG A 335 -11.89 10.11 -13.92
N ALA A 336 -12.82 9.71 -13.07
CA ALA A 336 -12.71 8.47 -12.31
C ALA A 336 -14.07 7.92 -11.95
N THR A 337 -14.11 6.60 -11.76
CA THR A 337 -15.21 5.86 -11.16
C THR A 337 -14.68 4.97 -10.05
N GLY A 338 -15.54 4.63 -9.09
CA GLY A 338 -15.19 3.71 -8.02
C GLY A 338 -16.39 2.96 -7.48
N ILE A 339 -16.10 1.81 -6.90
CA ILE A 339 -17.03 0.96 -6.16
C ILE A 339 -16.43 0.66 -4.79
N ILE A 340 -17.28 0.60 -3.78
CA ILE A 340 -16.93 0.18 -2.42
C ILE A 340 -17.95 -0.88 -2.02
N LEU A 341 -17.48 -2.09 -1.75
CA LEU A 341 -18.27 -3.16 -1.14
C LEU A 341 -18.21 -2.98 0.37
N LEU A 342 -19.36 -2.95 1.01
CA LEU A 342 -19.57 -2.63 2.42
C LEU A 342 -20.30 -3.77 3.12
N ASP A 343 -20.28 -3.74 4.46
CA ASP A 343 -20.93 -4.73 5.32
C ASP A 343 -20.60 -6.16 4.87
N LEU A 344 -19.28 -6.41 4.81
CA LEU A 344 -18.74 -7.68 4.36
C LEU A 344 -19.00 -8.78 5.39
N SER A 345 -19.46 -9.95 4.92
CA SER A 345 -19.62 -11.16 5.71
C SER A 345 -18.98 -12.35 5.00
N CYS A 346 -18.58 -13.36 5.76
CA CYS A 346 -18.09 -14.61 5.18
C CYS A 346 -19.18 -15.23 4.30
N GLU A 347 -18.77 -15.90 3.24
CA GLU A 347 -19.63 -16.71 2.37
C GLU A 347 -20.05 -18.00 3.13
N THR A 348 -20.79 -17.84 4.22
CA THR A 348 -21.45 -18.95 4.91
C THR A 348 -22.73 -19.26 4.18
N GLY A 349 -23.02 -20.54 3.98
CA GLY A 349 -24.18 -21.03 3.25
C GLY A 349 -25.44 -20.23 3.59
N GLY A 350 -25.93 -19.50 2.60
CA GLY A 350 -27.04 -18.58 2.80
C GLY A 350 -28.27 -19.34 3.24
N GLN A 351 -29.08 -18.72 4.09
CA GLN A 351 -30.43 -19.19 4.39
C GLN A 351 -31.16 -19.47 3.08
N LEU A 352 -31.62 -20.69 2.91
CA LEU A 352 -32.34 -21.13 1.71
C LEU A 352 -33.57 -20.22 1.52
N ASP A 353 -33.56 -19.48 0.41
CA ASP A 353 -34.73 -18.67 0.02
C ASP A 353 -35.76 -19.55 -0.70
N LEU A 354 -36.96 -19.63 -0.12
CA LEU A 354 -38.11 -20.38 -0.66
C LEU A 354 -38.53 -19.92 -2.07
N PHE A 355 -38.09 -18.75 -2.53
CA PHE A 355 -38.53 -18.12 -3.78
C PHE A 355 -37.59 -18.28 -4.98
N ARG A 356 -36.76 -19.32 -5.06
CA ARG A 356 -35.91 -19.70 -6.23
C ARG A 356 -34.79 -18.70 -6.61
N LYS A 357 -34.56 -17.61 -5.89
CA LYS A 357 -33.43 -16.70 -6.14
C LYS A 357 -32.07 -17.40 -5.86
N THR A 358 -32.10 -18.43 -5.03
CA THR A 358 -30.94 -19.24 -4.63
C THR A 358 -30.34 -20.05 -5.77
N ILE A 359 -31.15 -20.67 -6.63
CA ILE A 359 -30.70 -21.52 -7.76
C ILE A 359 -29.87 -20.69 -8.76
N LYS A 360 -30.27 -19.45 -9.03
CA LYS A 360 -29.55 -18.57 -9.95
C LYS A 360 -28.19 -18.13 -9.36
N ALA A 361 -28.13 -17.93 -8.04
CA ALA A 361 -26.90 -17.57 -7.35
C ALA A 361 -25.87 -18.70 -7.35
N GLU A 362 -26.30 -19.93 -7.05
CA GLU A 362 -25.44 -21.11 -7.08
C GLU A 362 -24.86 -21.37 -8.47
N LYS A 363 -25.66 -21.18 -9.52
CA LYS A 363 -25.19 -21.28 -10.90
C LYS A 363 -24.09 -20.24 -11.19
N PHE A 364 -24.28 -18.99 -10.75
CA PHE A 364 -23.27 -17.96 -10.93
C PHE A 364 -22.01 -18.22 -10.09
N SER A 365 -22.15 -18.70 -8.86
CA SER A 365 -20.99 -19.08 -8.02
C SER A 365 -20.11 -20.10 -8.75
N LYS A 366 -20.69 -21.20 -9.25
CA LYS A 366 -19.98 -22.23 -10.03
C LYS A 366 -19.31 -21.66 -11.29
N ILE A 367 -19.98 -20.76 -12.01
CA ILE A 367 -19.39 -20.10 -13.19
C ILE A 367 -18.18 -19.26 -12.76
N TYR A 368 -18.29 -18.48 -11.68
CA TYR A 368 -17.19 -17.60 -11.24
C TYR A 368 -16.02 -18.35 -10.61
N GLU A 369 -16.23 -19.53 -10.04
CA GLU A 369 -15.14 -20.44 -9.66
C GLU A 369 -14.26 -20.77 -10.88
N GLN A 370 -14.90 -21.12 -12.02
CA GLN A 370 -14.17 -21.41 -13.25
C GLN A 370 -13.52 -20.16 -13.86
N VAL A 371 -14.20 -19.01 -13.86
CA VAL A 371 -13.64 -17.74 -14.33
C VAL A 371 -12.44 -17.33 -13.48
N ASP A 372 -12.50 -17.50 -12.16
CA ASP A 372 -11.40 -17.19 -11.26
C ASP A 372 -10.22 -18.17 -11.45
N ALA A 373 -10.49 -19.46 -11.73
CA ALA A 373 -9.47 -20.45 -12.09
C ALA A 373 -8.76 -20.08 -13.41
N LEU A 374 -9.51 -19.69 -14.44
CA LEU A 374 -8.96 -19.19 -15.71
C LEU A 374 -8.13 -17.93 -15.50
N SER A 375 -8.61 -16.99 -14.70
CA SER A 375 -7.89 -15.75 -14.37
C SER A 375 -6.59 -16.01 -13.61
N LYS A 376 -6.56 -17.03 -12.77
CA LYS A 376 -5.34 -17.49 -12.07
C LYS A 376 -4.31 -18.10 -13.03
N LYS A 377 -4.77 -18.84 -14.06
CA LYS A 377 -3.91 -19.54 -15.01
C LYS A 377 -3.40 -18.62 -16.12
N PHE A 378 -4.28 -17.80 -16.70
CA PHE A 378 -4.01 -17.03 -17.93
C PHE A 378 -3.91 -15.50 -17.68
N GLY A 379 -4.11 -15.06 -16.46
CA GLY A 379 -4.07 -13.64 -16.09
C GLY A 379 -5.46 -13.05 -15.88
N LYS A 380 -5.49 -11.94 -15.19
CA LYS A 380 -6.71 -11.23 -14.80
C LYS A 380 -7.42 -10.70 -16.05
N HIS A 381 -8.75 -10.81 -16.08
CA HIS A 381 -9.59 -10.37 -17.18
C HIS A 381 -9.43 -11.19 -18.48
N THR A 382 -8.97 -12.44 -18.42
CA THR A 382 -9.07 -13.38 -19.53
C THR A 382 -10.55 -13.60 -19.92
N VAL A 383 -11.42 -13.63 -18.92
CA VAL A 383 -12.88 -13.59 -19.09
C VAL A 383 -13.42 -12.35 -18.36
N PHE A 384 -14.25 -11.58 -19.01
CA PHE A 384 -14.86 -10.37 -18.46
C PHE A 384 -16.26 -10.12 -19.03
N LEU A 385 -17.03 -9.26 -18.38
CA LEU A 385 -18.39 -8.94 -18.81
C LEU A 385 -18.39 -7.98 -20.01
N GLY A 386 -19.33 -8.15 -20.96
CA GLY A 386 -19.46 -7.26 -22.11
C GLY A 386 -19.67 -5.79 -21.74
N SER A 387 -20.26 -5.51 -20.56
CA SER A 387 -20.38 -4.15 -20.02
C SER A 387 -19.03 -3.48 -19.72
N SER A 388 -17.95 -4.25 -19.57
CA SER A 388 -16.59 -3.76 -19.34
C SER A 388 -15.74 -3.63 -20.60
N LEU A 389 -16.28 -4.02 -21.78
CA LEU A 389 -15.53 -4.13 -23.04
C LEU A 389 -14.79 -2.84 -23.41
N ARG A 390 -15.45 -1.69 -23.35
CA ARG A 390 -14.81 -0.39 -23.69
C ARG A 390 -13.68 -0.02 -22.72
N ALA A 391 -13.78 -0.42 -21.45
CA ALA A 391 -12.72 -0.23 -20.46
C ALA A 391 -11.55 -1.20 -20.65
N MET A 392 -11.74 -2.30 -21.37
CA MET A 392 -10.70 -3.28 -21.71
C MET A 392 -9.96 -2.95 -22.99
N ALA A 393 -10.62 -2.31 -23.97
CA ALA A 393 -10.05 -1.93 -25.26
C ALA A 393 -9.00 -0.82 -25.17
N GLY A 394 -8.93 -0.04 -24.08
CA GLY A 394 -7.87 0.94 -23.83
C GLY A 394 -6.56 0.26 -23.44
N GLN A 395 -5.41 0.95 -23.66
CA GLN A 395 -4.09 0.45 -23.27
C GLN A 395 -4.12 -0.05 -21.83
N GLN A 396 -4.07 -1.36 -21.67
CA GLN A 396 -3.84 -1.97 -20.38
C GLN A 396 -2.36 -1.76 -20.07
N HIS A 397 -2.06 -1.08 -18.96
CA HIS A 397 -0.72 -1.11 -18.44
C HIS A 397 -0.40 -2.57 -18.10
N GLU A 398 0.65 -3.12 -18.69
CA GLU A 398 1.07 -4.51 -18.50
C GLU A 398 1.22 -4.86 -17.01
N ASN A 399 1.52 -3.85 -16.18
CA ASN A 399 1.74 -3.95 -14.74
C ASN A 399 0.73 -3.09 -13.98
N GLY A 400 -0.53 -3.51 -13.96
CA GLY A 400 -1.58 -2.85 -13.18
C GLY A 400 -1.32 -2.93 -11.67
N ARG A 401 -1.52 -1.82 -10.96
CA ARG A 401 -1.36 -1.73 -9.51
C ARG A 401 -2.37 -2.60 -8.78
N GLY A 402 -1.88 -3.39 -7.84
CA GLY A 402 -2.69 -4.09 -6.84
C GLY A 402 -3.48 -5.28 -7.40
N ASP A 403 -3.66 -6.31 -6.61
CA ASP A 403 -4.35 -7.57 -6.89
C ASP A 403 -3.65 -8.53 -7.86
N ILE A 404 -2.41 -8.25 -8.27
CA ILE A 404 -1.59 -9.31 -8.83
C ILE A 404 -1.26 -10.23 -7.66
N PRO A 405 -1.58 -11.53 -7.74
CA PRO A 405 -1.11 -12.50 -6.76
C PRO A 405 0.39 -12.36 -6.60
N ARG A 406 0.92 -12.53 -5.37
CA ARG A 406 2.37 -12.65 -5.16
C ARG A 406 2.91 -13.57 -6.25
N ARG A 407 3.97 -13.15 -6.90
CA ARG A 407 4.56 -13.90 -8.02
C ARG A 407 4.69 -15.37 -7.63
N ALA A 408 4.04 -16.25 -8.37
CA ALA A 408 4.12 -17.70 -8.14
C ALA A 408 5.55 -18.24 -8.39
N LYS A 409 6.36 -17.48 -9.14
CA LYS A 409 7.77 -17.79 -9.43
C LYS A 409 8.65 -16.74 -8.76
N ASN A 410 9.49 -17.15 -7.82
CA ASN A 410 10.49 -16.29 -7.15
C ASN A 410 11.64 -15.88 -8.08
N LEU A 411 11.33 -15.49 -9.31
CA LEU A 411 12.30 -15.09 -10.33
C LEU A 411 11.90 -13.73 -10.88
N PHE A 412 12.88 -12.87 -11.12
CA PHE A 412 12.67 -11.61 -11.84
C PHE A 412 12.42 -11.85 -13.33
N ARG A 413 11.84 -10.86 -14.01
CA ARG A 413 11.72 -10.89 -15.47
C ARG A 413 13.11 -11.07 -16.07
N GLY A 414 13.27 -12.09 -16.91
CA GLY A 414 14.56 -12.45 -17.51
C GLY A 414 15.45 -13.37 -16.68
N GLU A 415 15.14 -13.62 -15.40
CA GLU A 415 15.79 -14.69 -14.63
C GLU A 415 15.28 -16.08 -15.02
N THR A 416 16.18 -17.05 -15.03
CA THR A 416 15.85 -18.47 -15.16
C THR A 416 16.36 -19.21 -13.92
N LYS A 417 15.97 -20.50 -13.76
CA LYS A 417 16.53 -21.35 -12.70
C LYS A 417 18.07 -21.46 -12.77
N ARG A 418 18.63 -21.26 -13.95
CA ARG A 418 20.09 -21.38 -14.22
C ARG A 418 20.80 -20.03 -14.23
N LYS A 419 20.13 -18.96 -14.67
CA LYS A 419 20.71 -17.62 -14.78
C LYS A 419 19.91 -16.65 -13.90
N ARG A 420 20.59 -16.00 -12.97
CA ARG A 420 20.03 -14.99 -12.09
C ARG A 420 20.56 -13.62 -12.47
N ILE A 421 19.70 -12.63 -12.49
CA ILE A 421 20.07 -11.26 -12.81
C ILE A 421 20.60 -10.62 -11.52
N GLY A 422 21.92 -10.67 -11.33
CA GLY A 422 22.70 -9.79 -10.43
C GLY A 422 22.31 -9.64 -8.95
N LEU A 423 21.14 -10.10 -8.54
CA LEU A 423 20.70 -10.05 -7.16
C LEU A 423 21.12 -11.32 -6.43
N PRO A 424 21.90 -11.23 -5.37
CA PRO A 424 22.28 -12.39 -4.58
C PRO A 424 21.03 -13.09 -4.05
N MET A 425 20.78 -14.29 -4.51
CA MET A 425 19.71 -15.13 -3.98
C MET A 425 20.31 -15.99 -2.88
N LEU A 426 20.19 -15.58 -1.66
CA LEU A 426 20.49 -16.44 -0.53
C LEU A 426 19.46 -17.57 -0.46
N LYS A 427 19.89 -18.75 -0.88
CA LYS A 427 19.27 -20.01 -0.47
C LYS A 427 19.91 -20.41 0.85
N LEU A 428 19.44 -19.89 1.94
CA LEU A 428 19.58 -20.58 3.22
C LEU A 428 18.34 -21.48 3.37
N LYS A 429 18.51 -22.76 3.06
CA LYS A 429 17.74 -23.78 3.75
C LYS A 429 18.32 -23.82 5.16
N ILE A 430 17.58 -23.34 6.12
CA ILE A 430 17.81 -23.72 7.53
C ILE A 430 17.30 -25.17 7.61
N ASN A 431 18.23 -26.11 7.74
CA ASN A 431 17.92 -27.47 8.16
C ASN A 431 17.41 -27.46 9.59
#